data_4f23da8edddd832033479ca979bf0a50
#
_entry.id   4f23da8edddd832033479ca979bf0a50
#
_cell.length_a   1.000
_cell.length_b   1.000
_cell.length_c   1.000
_cell.angle_alpha   90.00
_cell.angle_beta   90.00
_cell.angle_gamma   90.00
#
_symmetry.space_group_name_H-M   'P 1'
#
loop_
_entity.id
_entity.type
_entity.pdbx_description
1 polymer ?
#
loop_
_entity_poly.entity_id
_entity_poly.type
_entity_poly.pdbx_seq_one_letter_code
_entity_poly.pdbx_strand_id
1 'polypeptide(L)'
;MEEPLLSEQRSELGEKGSEKWSSYQYVGRAGSVIPTASLAGTEVSVEEIRSAAADSDHYPPSIHAALVSSPEPDPTEQAVAYQGGYGGGFGGTTNELHRQILDEVEIRELLIDHVGHRCCWGSRPARTWKIQKVEDCNVYVGTLDTFIEERETIRETEPYLGGKFDGKDKGPELGIWELDLKSQFPVLFIPYKESREIIPHSESIEKCSGCAGRGDSVCPTCNANQEPGFYKENLMTQCSACHGRGLIAHKDGSDSICGSCNGKGKIPCATCGSRGLIKCLTCQGSGSLLTRNVGLVRWKTLSTRKVSATSGAASVPDEVFHRAKGVQLCNTQAHQCTPAFFADSFFLNQFSSEVIADRAPVPLTARVISERHTISVVPVTRVTMAHRSRLFSFYIIGFSREVYLKDYYPARFCWGLCPCLEWLKL
;
A
#
# COMPACT_ATOMS: atom_id res chain seq x y z
N MET A 1 26.89 53.76 20.13
CA MET A 1 27.49 53.87 18.78
C MET A 1 27.52 52.46 18.25
N GLU A 2 26.48 52.16 17.55
CA GLU A 2 26.40 51.74 16.16
C GLU A 2 26.73 50.27 15.89
N GLU A 3 25.68 49.53 15.62
CA GLU A 3 25.67 48.40 14.66
C GLU A 3 26.11 48.87 13.26
N PRO A 4 26.49 47.95 12.35
CA PRO A 4 25.51 47.27 11.51
C PRO A 4 25.90 45.85 11.08
N LEU A 5 24.90 44.96 10.89
CA LEU A 5 24.27 44.45 9.65
C LEU A 5 25.18 43.81 8.58
N LEU A 6 24.66 42.75 8.03
CA LEU A 6 24.85 42.06 6.73
C LEU A 6 25.51 40.70 6.84
N SER A 7 25.13 39.68 6.15
CA SER A 7 24.11 39.32 5.15
C SER A 7 24.35 37.87 4.77
N GLU A 8 23.28 37.20 4.42
CA GLU A 8 23.14 36.05 3.53
C GLU A 8 24.34 35.60 2.71
N GLN A 9 24.56 34.30 2.71
CA GLN A 9 24.76 33.60 1.42
C GLN A 9 24.38 32.12 1.51
N ARG A 10 23.42 31.83 0.70
CA ARG A 10 22.88 30.63 0.10
C ARG A 10 23.93 29.87 -0.69
N SER A 11 24.00 28.55 -0.54
CA SER A 11 24.45 27.71 -1.64
C SER A 11 23.69 26.39 -1.62
N GLU A 12 22.94 26.19 -2.68
CA GLU A 12 22.29 24.97 -3.13
C GLU A 12 23.32 23.91 -3.45
N LEU A 13 23.00 22.65 -3.23
CA LEU A 13 23.26 21.55 -4.17
C LEU A 13 22.71 20.21 -3.64
N GLY A 14 21.85 19.61 -4.44
CA GLY A 14 21.89 18.17 -4.73
C GLY A 14 20.85 17.29 -4.06
N GLU A 15 19.67 17.24 -4.62
CA GLU A 15 18.71 16.15 -4.47
C GLU A 15 19.28 14.81 -4.90
N LYS A 16 19.12 13.81 -4.07
CA LYS A 16 18.88 12.42 -4.51
C LYS A 16 17.85 11.80 -3.59
N GLY A 17 16.73 11.40 -4.20
CA GLY A 17 15.58 10.82 -3.54
C GLY A 17 15.87 9.47 -2.90
N SER A 18 15.28 9.30 -1.75
CA SER A 18 14.98 7.99 -1.17
C SER A 18 13.56 8.05 -0.62
N GLU A 19 12.72 7.21 -1.18
CA GLU A 19 11.33 7.06 -0.79
C GLU A 19 11.23 6.58 0.66
N LYS A 20 10.67 7.42 1.52
CA LYS A 20 10.32 7.08 2.89
C LYS A 20 8.88 6.56 2.91
N TRP A 21 8.71 5.32 3.30
CA TRP A 21 7.45 4.76 3.71
C TRP A 21 6.96 5.46 4.98
N SER A 22 5.87 6.19 4.86
CA SER A 22 5.21 6.87 5.97
C SER A 22 4.30 5.89 6.73
N SER A 23 4.62 5.68 8.00
CA SER A 23 3.74 4.99 8.95
C SER A 23 2.59 5.92 9.34
N TYR A 24 1.36 5.50 9.08
CA TYR A 24 0.17 6.20 9.57
C TYR A 24 0.00 5.97 11.07
N GLN A 25 0.13 7.03 11.86
CA GLN A 25 -0.32 7.07 13.25
C GLN A 25 -1.80 7.39 13.31
N TYR A 26 -2.54 6.51 13.94
CA TYR A 26 -3.96 6.70 14.25
C TYR A 26 -4.08 7.54 15.54
N VAL A 27 -4.56 8.78 15.41
CA VAL A 27 -4.92 9.61 16.55
C VAL A 27 -6.44 9.55 16.73
N GLY A 28 -6.89 8.86 17.76
CA GLY A 28 -8.26 8.90 18.20
C GLY A 28 -8.59 10.24 18.88
N ARG A 29 -9.64 10.90 18.45
CA ARG A 29 -10.23 12.03 19.19
C ARG A 29 -11.73 11.84 19.31
N ALA A 30 -12.18 11.83 20.56
CA ALA A 30 -13.58 11.79 20.97
C ALA A 30 -14.28 13.13 20.73
N GLY A 31 -15.56 13.03 20.39
CA GLY A 31 -16.63 13.95 20.80
C GLY A 31 -16.87 15.17 19.95
N SER A 32 -18.02 15.21 19.25
CA SER A 32 -18.96 16.34 19.36
C SER A 32 -20.27 16.04 18.59
N VAL A 33 -21.34 16.03 19.35
CA VAL A 33 -22.65 16.70 19.20
C VAL A 33 -23.24 16.81 17.79
N ILE A 34 -24.33 16.07 17.61
CA ILE A 34 -25.29 16.16 16.50
C ILE A 34 -26.28 17.31 16.78
N PRO A 35 -26.59 18.18 15.83
CA PRO A 35 -27.84 18.96 15.88
C PRO A 35 -28.96 18.21 15.14
N THR A 36 -30.03 17.96 15.85
CA THR A 36 -31.35 17.56 15.37
C THR A 36 -31.94 18.64 14.48
N ALA A 37 -32.27 18.31 13.23
CA ALA A 37 -33.23 19.07 12.44
C ALA A 37 -34.40 18.14 12.06
N SER A 38 -35.56 18.48 12.63
CA SER A 38 -36.88 17.96 12.31
C SER A 38 -37.30 18.40 10.90
N LEU A 39 -37.76 17.47 10.07
CA LEU A 39 -38.67 17.76 8.97
C LEU A 39 -39.71 16.67 8.82
N ALA A 40 -40.92 17.15 8.69
CA ALA A 40 -42.19 16.48 8.70
C ALA A 40 -42.42 15.48 7.56
N GLY A 41 -43.21 14.50 7.90
CA GLY A 41 -44.01 13.52 7.22
C GLY A 41 -44.26 13.57 5.70
N THR A 42 -44.14 12.39 5.14
CA THR A 42 -45.09 11.86 4.15
C THR A 42 -45.10 10.34 4.32
N GLU A 43 -46.21 9.83 4.79
CA GLU A 43 -46.52 8.39 4.83
C GLU A 43 -46.73 7.91 3.38
N VAL A 44 -45.90 6.98 2.95
CA VAL A 44 -46.12 6.20 1.73
C VAL A 44 -46.59 4.82 2.13
N SER A 45 -47.78 4.43 1.67
CA SER A 45 -48.46 3.21 2.04
C SER A 45 -47.75 1.96 1.56
N VAL A 46 -47.83 0.89 2.36
CA VAL A 46 -47.13 -0.41 2.17
C VAL A 46 -47.63 -1.21 0.97
N GLU A 47 -48.61 -0.74 0.21
CA GLU A 47 -49.13 -1.44 -0.97
C GLU A 47 -48.41 -1.15 -2.30
N GLU A 48 -47.65 -0.06 -2.42
CA GLU A 48 -46.90 0.27 -3.64
C GLU A 48 -45.56 -0.46 -3.81
N ILE A 49 -45.09 -1.15 -2.80
CA ILE A 49 -43.82 -1.89 -2.83
C ILE A 49 -44.00 -3.33 -3.35
N ARG A 50 -45.24 -3.81 -3.50
CA ARG A 50 -45.49 -5.19 -3.99
C ARG A 50 -45.67 -5.37 -5.49
N SER A 51 -45.76 -4.31 -6.26
CA SER A 51 -45.97 -4.40 -7.71
C SER A 51 -44.71 -4.23 -8.57
N ALA A 52 -43.55 -3.95 -7.97
CA ALA A 52 -42.29 -3.77 -8.69
C ALA A 52 -41.32 -5.00 -8.64
N ALA A 53 -41.79 -6.15 -8.12
CA ALA A 53 -40.96 -7.34 -7.91
C ALA A 53 -41.26 -8.51 -8.88
N ALA A 54 -41.85 -8.23 -10.01
CA ALA A 54 -42.13 -9.25 -11.02
C ALA A 54 -41.72 -8.76 -12.39
N ASP A 55 -40.45 -8.66 -12.69
CA ASP A 55 -39.82 -8.79 -14.00
C ASP A 55 -38.32 -8.44 -13.89
N SER A 56 -37.51 -9.45 -13.60
CA SER A 56 -36.09 -9.45 -13.99
C SER A 56 -35.48 -10.84 -13.81
N ASP A 57 -35.92 -11.78 -14.63
CA ASP A 57 -35.15 -12.99 -14.92
C ASP A 57 -34.15 -12.69 -16.04
N HIS A 58 -33.03 -12.07 -15.67
CA HIS A 58 -31.78 -12.08 -16.44
C HIS A 58 -30.60 -11.76 -15.54
N TYR A 59 -30.20 -12.73 -14.73
CA TYR A 59 -28.88 -12.78 -14.14
C TYR A 59 -27.94 -13.53 -15.10
N PRO A 60 -26.77 -12.95 -15.48
CA PRO A 60 -25.74 -13.70 -16.18
C PRO A 60 -25.19 -14.81 -15.25
N PRO A 61 -24.80 -15.98 -15.81
CA PRO A 61 -24.40 -17.12 -15.01
C PRO A 61 -23.21 -16.78 -14.12
N SER A 62 -23.40 -17.02 -12.84
CA SER A 62 -22.43 -16.86 -11.78
C SER A 62 -21.12 -17.58 -12.13
N ILE A 63 -19.98 -16.90 -11.91
CA ILE A 63 -18.60 -17.44 -12.03
C ILE A 63 -18.39 -18.70 -11.15
N HIS A 64 -19.30 -19.01 -10.25
CA HIS A 64 -19.29 -20.25 -9.43
C HIS A 64 -19.32 -21.57 -10.23
N ALA A 65 -19.83 -21.57 -11.47
CA ALA A 65 -19.89 -22.79 -12.28
C ALA A 65 -18.56 -23.17 -12.95
N ALA A 66 -17.60 -22.25 -13.03
CA ALA A 66 -16.32 -22.48 -13.70
C ALA A 66 -15.19 -22.93 -12.75
N LEU A 67 -15.42 -22.92 -11.42
CA LEU A 67 -14.45 -23.36 -10.41
C LEU A 67 -14.60 -24.84 -10.03
N VAL A 68 -15.60 -25.55 -10.56
CA VAL A 68 -15.93 -26.96 -10.19
C VAL A 68 -15.42 -27.98 -11.19
N SER A 69 -14.77 -27.58 -12.27
CA SER A 69 -14.18 -28.54 -13.23
C SER A 69 -12.65 -28.44 -13.29
N SER A 70 -12.00 -28.71 -12.17
CA SER A 70 -10.60 -29.16 -12.16
C SER A 70 -10.58 -30.69 -12.12
N PRO A 71 -9.63 -31.35 -12.83
CA PRO A 71 -9.56 -32.82 -12.84
C PRO A 71 -9.28 -33.34 -11.44
N GLU A 72 -9.91 -34.50 -11.13
CA GLU A 72 -9.74 -35.20 -9.86
C GLU A 72 -8.26 -35.50 -9.59
N PRO A 73 -7.72 -35.16 -8.40
CA PRO A 73 -6.39 -35.60 -8.01
C PRO A 73 -6.42 -37.10 -7.66
N ASP A 74 -5.32 -37.77 -8.05
CA ASP A 74 -5.00 -39.16 -7.81
C ASP A 74 -5.23 -39.56 -6.33
N PRO A 75 -5.81 -40.75 -6.01
CA PRO A 75 -6.26 -41.10 -4.67
C PRO A 75 -5.18 -41.48 -3.65
N THR A 76 -3.92 -41.03 -3.81
CA THR A 76 -2.81 -41.37 -2.91
C THR A 76 -2.25 -40.21 -2.08
N GLU A 77 -2.75 -39.02 -2.16
CA GLU A 77 -2.42 -37.96 -1.21
C GLU A 77 -3.59 -37.70 -0.26
N GLN A 78 -3.53 -38.34 0.90
CA GLN A 78 -4.44 -38.08 2.01
C GLN A 78 -4.24 -36.69 2.56
N ALA A 79 -4.98 -35.72 2.03
CA ALA A 79 -5.24 -34.46 2.70
C ALA A 79 -6.08 -34.77 3.93
N VAL A 80 -5.51 -34.60 5.11
CA VAL A 80 -6.22 -34.63 6.39
C VAL A 80 -7.17 -33.45 6.46
N ALA A 81 -8.36 -33.61 5.91
CA ALA A 81 -9.49 -32.77 6.17
C ALA A 81 -10.00 -33.08 7.57
N TYR A 82 -9.80 -32.18 8.53
CA TYR A 82 -10.46 -32.26 9.83
C TYR A 82 -11.97 -32.02 9.64
N GLN A 83 -12.69 -33.09 9.33
CA GLN A 83 -14.11 -33.13 9.57
C GLN A 83 -14.32 -33.41 11.07
N GLY A 84 -15.04 -32.52 11.74
CA GLY A 84 -15.47 -32.69 13.11
C GLY A 84 -16.28 -33.98 13.27
N GLY A 85 -15.62 -35.04 13.75
CA GLY A 85 -16.23 -36.27 14.17
C GLY A 85 -16.51 -36.25 15.67
N TYR A 86 -17.76 -36.40 16.04
CA TYR A 86 -18.19 -36.63 17.42
C TYR A 86 -17.55 -37.90 17.99
N GLY A 87 -17.06 -37.82 19.23
CA GLY A 87 -16.91 -38.98 20.09
C GLY A 87 -15.54 -39.22 20.67
N GLY A 88 -15.33 -38.83 21.91
CA GLY A 88 -14.20 -39.26 22.73
C GLY A 88 -13.88 -38.22 23.79
N GLY A 89 -14.46 -38.38 24.99
CA GLY A 89 -14.25 -37.47 26.11
C GLY A 89 -12.78 -37.42 26.54
N PHE A 90 -12.19 -36.26 26.36
CA PHE A 90 -11.07 -35.80 27.15
C PHE A 90 -11.51 -34.48 27.80
N GLY A 91 -11.98 -34.60 29.05
CA GLY A 91 -12.25 -33.48 29.94
C GLY A 91 -10.95 -32.84 30.44
N GLY A 92 -10.17 -32.27 29.53
CA GLY A 92 -9.12 -31.34 29.82
C GLY A 92 -9.57 -29.98 29.33
N THR A 93 -9.72 -29.02 30.22
CA THR A 93 -10.05 -27.63 29.89
C THR A 93 -9.09 -27.13 28.80
N THR A 94 -9.62 -26.49 27.76
CA THR A 94 -8.87 -25.92 26.60
C THR A 94 -7.65 -25.06 27.02
N ASN A 95 -7.53 -24.69 28.28
CA ASN A 95 -6.40 -23.97 28.86
C ASN A 95 -5.15 -24.82 29.09
N GLU A 96 -5.25 -26.16 29.19
CA GLU A 96 -4.08 -27.00 29.46
C GLU A 96 -3.33 -27.44 28.19
N LEU A 97 -4.03 -27.58 27.07
CA LEU A 97 -3.42 -28.05 25.82
C LEU A 97 -2.41 -27.07 25.20
N HIS A 98 -2.46 -25.80 25.59
CA HIS A 98 -1.68 -24.72 24.95
C HIS A 98 -0.69 -24.09 25.95
N ARG A 99 -0.41 -24.76 27.07
CA ARG A 99 0.50 -24.26 28.08
C ARG A 99 1.95 -24.53 27.66
N GLN A 100 2.73 -23.48 27.61
CA GLN A 100 4.17 -23.58 27.40
C GLN A 100 4.85 -23.87 28.73
N ILE A 101 5.20 -25.13 28.96
CA ILE A 101 5.95 -25.50 30.18
C ILE A 101 7.42 -25.22 29.90
N LEU A 102 7.98 -24.23 30.58
CA LEU A 102 9.38 -23.85 30.50
C LEU A 102 10.05 -24.10 31.88
N ASP A 103 11.17 -24.80 31.86
CA ASP A 103 11.98 -24.95 33.07
C ASP A 103 12.90 -23.73 33.29
N GLU A 104 13.52 -23.65 34.50
CA GLU A 104 14.39 -22.53 34.82
C GLU A 104 15.62 -22.46 33.91
N VAL A 105 16.17 -23.61 33.52
CA VAL A 105 17.36 -23.68 32.67
C VAL A 105 17.04 -23.11 31.28
N GLU A 106 15.96 -23.55 30.71
CA GLU A 106 15.51 -23.10 29.42
C GLU A 106 15.16 -21.60 29.37
N ILE A 107 14.48 -21.10 30.42
CA ILE A 107 14.17 -19.67 30.55
C ILE A 107 15.47 -18.84 30.56
N ARG A 108 16.52 -19.32 31.28
CA ARG A 108 17.80 -18.64 31.33
C ARG A 108 18.55 -18.67 30.01
N GLU A 109 18.56 -19.82 29.34
CA GLU A 109 19.19 -19.99 28.02
C GLU A 109 18.59 -19.05 26.99
N LEU A 110 17.27 -18.99 26.89
CA LEU A 110 16.55 -18.09 25.98
C LEU A 110 16.90 -16.61 26.26
N LEU A 111 16.96 -16.22 27.53
CA LEU A 111 17.34 -14.86 27.90
C LEU A 111 18.82 -14.57 27.60
N ILE A 112 19.73 -15.52 27.83
CA ILE A 112 21.16 -15.38 27.54
C ILE A 112 21.36 -15.23 26.03
N ASP A 113 20.70 -16.04 25.24
CA ASP A 113 20.74 -15.95 23.78
C ASP A 113 20.25 -14.59 23.29
N HIS A 114 19.05 -14.16 23.73
CA HIS A 114 18.51 -12.86 23.39
C HIS A 114 19.45 -11.70 23.72
N VAL A 115 20.07 -11.74 24.91
CA VAL A 115 21.02 -10.71 25.37
C VAL A 115 22.32 -10.77 24.56
N GLY A 116 22.77 -11.97 24.19
CA GLY A 116 23.97 -12.18 23.37
C GLY A 116 23.89 -11.54 21.98
N HIS A 117 22.71 -11.45 21.41
CA HIS A 117 22.48 -10.76 20.12
C HIS A 117 22.39 -9.23 20.24
N ARG A 118 22.43 -8.67 21.47
CA ARG A 118 22.35 -7.22 21.72
C ARG A 118 23.73 -6.64 22.01
N CYS A 119 24.14 -5.64 21.23
CA CYS A 119 25.37 -4.92 21.49
C CYS A 119 25.31 -4.25 22.88
N CYS A 120 26.40 -4.37 23.66
CA CYS A 120 26.56 -3.75 24.96
C CYS A 120 25.60 -4.25 26.08
N TRP A 121 25.04 -5.45 25.92
CA TRP A 121 24.27 -6.06 27.01
C TRP A 121 25.06 -7.18 27.68
N GLY A 122 25.19 -7.11 29.02
CA GLY A 122 25.91 -8.12 29.78
C GLY A 122 25.01 -9.29 30.17
N SER A 123 25.46 -10.53 29.99
CA SER A 123 24.72 -11.75 30.36
C SER A 123 24.64 -12.04 31.85
N ARG A 124 25.36 -11.28 32.71
CA ARG A 124 25.42 -11.53 34.16
C ARG A 124 24.04 -11.58 34.83
N PRO A 125 23.08 -10.65 34.59
CA PRO A 125 21.75 -10.74 35.19
C PRO A 125 21.02 -12.02 34.80
N ALA A 126 21.07 -12.42 33.52
CA ALA A 126 20.43 -13.64 33.03
C ALA A 126 20.96 -14.90 33.73
N ARG A 127 22.25 -14.92 34.08
CA ARG A 127 22.90 -16.06 34.74
C ARG A 127 22.70 -16.09 36.24
N THR A 128 22.74 -14.93 36.94
CA THR A 128 22.90 -14.87 38.40
C THR A 128 21.68 -14.36 39.18
N TRP A 129 20.74 -13.69 38.51
CA TRP A 129 19.53 -13.21 39.16
C TRP A 129 18.57 -14.35 39.45
N LYS A 130 17.86 -14.28 40.58
CA LYS A 130 16.86 -15.29 40.93
C LYS A 130 15.56 -15.06 40.15
N ILE A 131 15.01 -16.12 39.61
CA ILE A 131 13.64 -16.11 39.08
C ILE A 131 12.71 -16.05 40.29
N GLN A 132 11.94 -14.95 40.38
CA GLN A 132 11.01 -14.72 41.48
C GLN A 132 9.60 -15.22 41.11
N LYS A 133 9.19 -15.03 39.89
CA LYS A 133 7.84 -15.37 39.43
C LYS A 133 7.87 -15.76 37.97
N VAL A 134 7.11 -16.80 37.64
CA VAL A 134 6.79 -17.21 36.27
C VAL A 134 5.28 -17.26 36.17
N GLU A 135 4.71 -16.56 35.16
CA GLU A 135 3.27 -16.44 34.94
C GLU A 135 2.98 -16.78 33.49
N ASP A 136 2.24 -17.86 33.30
CA ASP A 136 1.78 -18.26 31.98
C ASP A 136 0.41 -17.66 31.69
N CYS A 137 0.23 -17.18 30.49
CA CYS A 137 -1.06 -16.69 30.00
C CYS A 137 -1.20 -16.96 28.49
N ASN A 138 -2.42 -16.96 28.02
CA ASN A 138 -2.76 -17.10 26.61
C ASN A 138 -3.19 -15.73 26.04
N VAL A 139 -2.69 -15.42 24.87
CA VAL A 139 -3.09 -14.26 24.08
C VAL A 139 -3.78 -14.77 22.82
N TYR A 140 -4.94 -14.23 22.51
CA TYR A 140 -5.71 -14.62 21.34
C TYR A 140 -5.54 -13.57 20.25
N VAL A 141 -5.19 -14.04 19.05
CA VAL A 141 -5.01 -13.21 17.85
C VAL A 141 -6.07 -13.59 16.85
N GLY A 142 -6.96 -12.64 16.55
CA GLY A 142 -7.99 -12.76 15.55
C GLY A 142 -7.64 -11.96 14.31
N THR A 143 -7.83 -12.55 13.13
CA THR A 143 -7.62 -11.89 11.84
C THR A 143 -8.82 -12.13 10.93
N LEU A 144 -9.28 -11.08 10.26
CA LEU A 144 -10.20 -11.16 9.14
C LEU A 144 -9.50 -10.57 7.92
N ASP A 145 -9.19 -11.42 6.96
CA ASP A 145 -8.64 -11.03 5.66
C ASP A 145 -9.79 -10.99 4.64
N THR A 146 -10.07 -9.84 4.06
CA THR A 146 -11.06 -9.65 3.00
C THR A 146 -10.32 -9.43 1.68
N PHE A 147 -10.39 -10.40 0.78
CA PHE A 147 -9.79 -10.32 -0.54
C PHE A 147 -10.76 -9.67 -1.52
N ILE A 148 -10.38 -8.53 -2.08
CA ILE A 148 -11.21 -7.72 -2.95
C ILE A 148 -10.59 -7.53 -4.32
N GLU A 149 -11.46 -7.33 -5.30
CA GLU A 149 -11.11 -6.89 -6.65
C GLU A 149 -11.73 -5.52 -6.88
N GLU A 150 -10.89 -4.53 -7.14
CA GLU A 150 -11.26 -3.16 -7.47
C GLU A 150 -10.99 -2.91 -8.95
N ARG A 151 -11.95 -2.32 -9.66
CA ARG A 151 -11.81 -1.97 -11.07
C ARG A 151 -12.09 -0.49 -11.30
N GLU A 152 -11.23 0.13 -12.08
CA GLU A 152 -11.32 1.55 -12.43
C GLU A 152 -11.01 1.72 -13.92
N THR A 153 -11.73 2.60 -14.61
CA THR A 153 -11.44 2.96 -16.01
C THR A 153 -10.59 4.22 -16.01
N ILE A 154 -9.42 4.15 -16.62
CA ILE A 154 -8.54 5.29 -16.88
C ILE A 154 -8.46 5.56 -18.38
N ARG A 155 -8.34 6.84 -18.74
CA ARG A 155 -8.18 7.26 -20.13
C ARG A 155 -6.70 7.47 -20.42
N GLU A 156 -6.17 6.75 -21.40
CA GLU A 156 -4.81 6.92 -21.90
C GLU A 156 -4.83 7.58 -23.26
N THR A 157 -3.81 8.39 -23.51
CA THR A 157 -3.68 9.11 -24.79
C THR A 157 -2.24 9.01 -25.27
N GLU A 158 -2.06 8.62 -26.53
CA GLU A 158 -0.76 8.50 -27.17
C GLU A 158 -0.75 9.14 -28.56
N PRO A 159 0.43 9.51 -29.11
CA PRO A 159 0.52 10.03 -30.48
C PRO A 159 0.00 9.01 -31.48
N TYR A 160 -0.94 9.40 -32.34
CA TYR A 160 -1.39 8.54 -33.43
C TYR A 160 -0.49 8.72 -34.64
N LEU A 161 0.33 7.71 -34.93
CA LEU A 161 1.27 7.71 -36.05
C LEU A 161 0.72 6.99 -37.31
N GLY A 162 -0.53 6.64 -37.28
CA GLY A 162 -1.20 5.85 -38.33
C GLY A 162 -1.33 4.37 -37.92
N GLY A 163 -2.18 3.65 -38.63
CA GLY A 163 -2.43 2.23 -38.36
C GLY A 163 -3.90 1.92 -38.09
N LYS A 164 -4.17 0.66 -37.81
CA LYS A 164 -5.51 0.19 -37.41
C LYS A 164 -5.73 0.49 -35.94
N PHE A 165 -6.90 0.94 -35.58
CA PHE A 165 -7.33 1.13 -34.20
C PHE A 165 -8.63 0.36 -33.95
N ASP A 166 -8.92 0.11 -32.68
CA ASP A 166 -10.08 -0.67 -32.25
C ASP A 166 -11.20 0.24 -31.72
N GLY A 167 -11.88 0.88 -32.64
CA GLY A 167 -12.93 1.85 -32.36
C GLY A 167 -14.33 1.26 -32.29
N LYS A 168 -15.29 2.12 -31.97
CA LYS A 168 -16.74 1.80 -31.87
C LYS A 168 -17.38 1.25 -33.15
N ASP A 169 -16.71 1.37 -34.29
CA ASP A 169 -17.10 0.80 -35.58
C ASP A 169 -17.00 -0.74 -35.59
N LYS A 170 -16.20 -1.34 -34.71
CA LYS A 170 -16.03 -2.79 -34.61
C LYS A 170 -16.95 -3.47 -33.60
N GLY A 171 -17.56 -2.71 -32.72
CA GLY A 171 -18.49 -3.22 -31.73
C GLY A 171 -18.75 -2.21 -30.59
N PRO A 172 -19.68 -2.52 -29.69
CA PRO A 172 -19.90 -1.71 -28.51
C PRO A 172 -18.69 -1.81 -27.55
N GLU A 173 -18.38 -0.71 -26.89
CA GLU A 173 -17.38 -0.69 -25.83
C GLU A 173 -17.82 -1.60 -24.68
N LEU A 174 -16.93 -2.50 -24.23
CA LEU A 174 -17.20 -3.39 -23.11
C LEU A 174 -17.20 -2.64 -21.78
N GLY A 175 -18.11 -3.05 -20.89
CA GLY A 175 -18.08 -2.57 -19.50
C GLY A 175 -16.85 -3.05 -18.76
N ILE A 176 -16.38 -2.25 -17.81
CA ILE A 176 -15.17 -2.57 -17.02
C ILE A 176 -15.27 -3.93 -16.28
N TRP A 177 -16.50 -4.34 -15.92
CA TRP A 177 -16.76 -5.63 -15.25
C TRP A 177 -16.95 -6.80 -16.22
N GLU A 178 -17.05 -6.55 -17.52
CA GLU A 178 -17.19 -7.55 -18.58
C GLU A 178 -15.83 -8.05 -19.11
N LEU A 179 -14.72 -7.36 -18.72
CA LEU A 179 -13.37 -7.78 -19.10
C LEU A 179 -13.05 -9.17 -18.55
N ASP A 180 -12.61 -10.08 -19.42
CA ASP A 180 -12.15 -11.42 -19.04
C ASP A 180 -10.71 -11.38 -18.53
N LEU A 181 -10.55 -11.51 -17.23
CA LEU A 181 -9.25 -11.45 -16.54
C LEU A 181 -8.86 -12.80 -15.89
N LYS A 182 -9.51 -13.91 -16.31
CA LYS A 182 -9.24 -15.23 -15.69
C LYS A 182 -7.77 -15.62 -15.71
N SER A 183 -7.07 -15.37 -16.81
CA SER A 183 -5.64 -15.67 -16.96
C SER A 183 -4.72 -14.82 -16.07
N GLN A 184 -5.21 -13.67 -15.61
CA GLN A 184 -4.47 -12.72 -14.80
C GLN A 184 -4.82 -12.79 -13.32
N PHE A 185 -5.88 -13.53 -12.98
CA PHE A 185 -6.37 -13.65 -11.61
C PHE A 185 -5.27 -14.23 -10.69
N PRO A 186 -4.97 -13.57 -9.56
CA PRO A 186 -3.91 -14.01 -8.66
C PRO A 186 -4.36 -15.12 -7.71
N VAL A 187 -3.39 -15.67 -6.99
CA VAL A 187 -3.69 -16.49 -5.82
C VAL A 187 -4.44 -15.66 -4.77
N LEU A 188 -5.41 -16.26 -4.10
CA LEU A 188 -6.20 -15.60 -3.07
C LEU A 188 -5.33 -15.06 -1.93
N PHE A 189 -5.75 -13.94 -1.35
CA PHE A 189 -5.13 -13.30 -0.19
C PHE A 189 -3.70 -12.81 -0.39
N ILE A 190 -3.29 -12.53 -1.63
CA ILE A 190 -2.06 -11.77 -1.85
C ILE A 190 -2.21 -10.34 -1.31
N PRO A 191 -1.12 -9.71 -0.86
CA PRO A 191 -1.17 -8.33 -0.36
C PRO A 191 -1.67 -7.34 -1.41
N TYR A 192 -1.12 -7.41 -2.64
CA TYR A 192 -1.47 -6.52 -3.74
C TYR A 192 -1.02 -7.08 -5.09
N LYS A 193 -1.89 -6.93 -6.11
CA LYS A 193 -1.55 -7.11 -7.53
C LYS A 193 -2.36 -6.14 -8.37
N GLU A 194 -1.73 -5.52 -9.34
CA GLU A 194 -2.37 -4.64 -10.34
C GLU A 194 -2.21 -5.24 -11.74
N SER A 195 -3.22 -5.06 -12.56
CA SER A 195 -3.20 -5.37 -13.98
C SER A 195 -3.87 -4.26 -14.77
N ARG A 196 -3.41 -4.09 -15.99
CA ARG A 196 -3.94 -3.10 -16.94
C ARG A 196 -4.36 -3.81 -18.21
N GLU A 197 -5.57 -3.58 -18.67
CA GLU A 197 -6.13 -4.17 -19.89
C GLU A 197 -6.83 -3.11 -20.71
N ILE A 198 -6.57 -3.07 -22.00
CA ILE A 198 -7.25 -2.14 -22.90
C ILE A 198 -8.70 -2.60 -23.04
N ILE A 199 -9.64 -1.68 -22.86
CA ILE A 199 -11.05 -1.97 -23.06
C ILE A 199 -11.32 -2.09 -24.56
N PRO A 200 -11.81 -3.24 -25.05
CA PRO A 200 -12.10 -3.43 -26.47
C PRO A 200 -13.07 -2.38 -27.01
N HIS A 201 -12.87 -1.98 -28.25
CA HIS A 201 -13.69 -1.00 -28.98
C HIS A 201 -13.75 0.40 -28.38
N SER A 202 -12.80 0.73 -27.47
CA SER A 202 -12.73 2.03 -26.80
C SER A 202 -11.81 3.05 -27.47
N GLU A 203 -11.06 2.62 -28.50
CA GLU A 203 -10.09 3.50 -29.15
C GLU A 203 -10.77 4.56 -30.02
N SER A 204 -10.27 5.77 -29.97
CA SER A 204 -10.72 6.90 -30.79
C SER A 204 -9.57 7.81 -31.21
N ILE A 205 -9.67 8.40 -32.39
CA ILE A 205 -8.67 9.35 -32.85
C ILE A 205 -9.20 10.77 -32.61
N GLU A 206 -8.42 11.56 -31.90
CA GLU A 206 -8.76 12.95 -31.59
C GLU A 206 -7.70 13.90 -32.13
N LYS A 207 -8.13 15.14 -32.45
CA LYS A 207 -7.18 16.19 -32.80
C LYS A 207 -6.31 16.53 -31.60
N CYS A 208 -5.00 16.63 -31.83
CA CYS A 208 -4.07 17.04 -30.79
C CYS A 208 -4.42 18.45 -30.28
N SER A 209 -4.73 18.57 -29.00
CA SER A 209 -5.04 19.87 -28.36
C SER A 209 -3.81 20.79 -28.33
N GLY A 210 -2.60 20.23 -28.15
CA GLY A 210 -1.35 20.97 -28.07
C GLY A 210 -0.98 21.75 -29.35
N CYS A 211 -1.45 21.28 -30.52
CA CYS A 211 -1.21 21.97 -31.80
C CYS A 211 -2.49 22.22 -32.60
N ALA A 212 -3.66 21.99 -32.01
CA ALA A 212 -4.95 22.11 -32.66
C ALA A 212 -5.05 21.28 -34.01
N GLY A 213 -4.42 20.10 -34.01
CA GLY A 213 -4.41 19.20 -35.17
C GLY A 213 -3.37 19.52 -36.25
N ARG A 214 -2.52 20.53 -36.09
CA ARG A 214 -1.56 20.95 -37.12
C ARG A 214 -0.31 20.08 -37.21
N GLY A 215 0.04 19.38 -36.13
CA GLY A 215 1.29 18.62 -36.01
C GLY A 215 2.49 19.46 -35.55
N ASP A 216 2.44 20.77 -35.73
CA ASP A 216 3.53 21.68 -35.38
C ASP A 216 3.10 22.68 -34.32
N SER A 217 4.05 23.09 -33.51
CA SER A 217 3.92 24.16 -32.51
C SER A 217 4.92 25.26 -32.74
N VAL A 218 4.62 26.46 -32.25
CA VAL A 218 5.51 27.64 -32.37
C VAL A 218 6.84 27.35 -31.66
N CYS A 219 7.94 27.68 -32.32
CA CYS A 219 9.28 27.51 -31.72
C CYS A 219 9.46 28.45 -30.50
N PRO A 220 9.73 27.90 -29.33
CA PRO A 220 9.89 28.70 -28.12
C PRO A 220 11.16 29.58 -28.13
N THR A 221 12.17 29.18 -28.90
CA THR A 221 13.47 29.86 -28.94
C THR A 221 13.42 31.17 -29.75
N CYS A 222 12.80 31.15 -30.92
CA CYS A 222 12.70 32.34 -31.76
C CYS A 222 11.41 33.12 -31.55
N ASN A 223 10.53 32.60 -30.68
CA ASN A 223 9.27 33.23 -30.28
C ASN A 223 8.49 33.76 -31.49
N ALA A 224 8.39 32.90 -32.51
CA ALA A 224 7.70 33.27 -33.76
C ALA A 224 6.24 33.53 -33.44
N ASN A 225 5.89 34.76 -33.07
CA ASN A 225 4.50 35.24 -32.96
C ASN A 225 3.86 35.16 -34.34
N GLN A 226 3.44 33.99 -34.75
CA GLN A 226 2.80 33.80 -36.05
C GLN A 226 1.33 33.59 -35.84
N GLU A 227 0.55 34.43 -36.52
CA GLU A 227 -0.83 34.08 -36.82
C GLU A 227 -0.86 32.79 -37.63
N PRO A 228 -1.81 31.89 -37.34
CA PRO A 228 -1.92 30.63 -38.03
C PRO A 228 -2.08 30.88 -39.56
N GLY A 229 -1.13 30.40 -40.34
CA GLY A 229 -1.20 30.46 -41.79
C GLY A 229 -0.10 31.24 -42.51
N PHE A 230 0.75 32.00 -41.81
CA PHE A 230 1.87 32.72 -42.43
C PHE A 230 3.21 32.15 -41.99
N TYR A 231 3.89 31.40 -42.86
CA TYR A 231 5.25 31.02 -42.72
C TYR A 231 6.17 32.24 -43.09
N LYS A 232 6.79 32.84 -42.09
CA LYS A 232 7.90 33.77 -42.37
C LYS A 232 9.17 32.96 -42.55
N GLU A 233 9.66 32.88 -43.77
CA GLU A 233 10.98 32.38 -44.05
C GLU A 233 12.05 33.25 -43.33
N ASN A 234 13.12 32.62 -42.84
CA ASN A 234 14.28 33.27 -42.23
C ASN A 234 14.06 33.88 -40.83
N LEU A 235 13.43 33.18 -39.92
CA LEU A 235 13.39 33.59 -38.52
C LEU A 235 14.77 33.46 -37.86
N MET A 236 15.29 34.61 -37.47
CA MET A 236 16.61 34.75 -36.86
C MET A 236 16.48 35.02 -35.36
N THR A 237 17.33 34.44 -34.55
CA THR A 237 17.47 34.73 -33.12
C THR A 237 18.62 35.72 -32.90
N GLN A 238 18.59 36.43 -31.79
CA GLN A 238 19.75 37.25 -31.38
C GLN A 238 20.98 36.35 -31.23
N CYS A 239 22.10 36.79 -31.74
CA CYS A 239 23.37 36.13 -31.54
C CYS A 239 23.78 36.23 -30.07
N SER A 240 23.93 35.07 -29.40
CA SER A 240 24.31 35.00 -27.98
C SER A 240 25.72 35.51 -27.72
N ALA A 241 26.62 35.40 -28.69
CA ALA A 241 28.01 35.82 -28.54
C ALA A 241 28.17 37.36 -28.48
N CYS A 242 27.33 38.12 -29.22
CA CYS A 242 27.38 39.58 -29.24
C CYS A 242 26.10 40.24 -28.73
N HIS A 243 25.17 39.47 -28.20
CA HIS A 243 23.88 39.95 -27.68
C HIS A 243 23.13 40.84 -28.68
N GLY A 244 23.19 40.48 -29.96
CA GLY A 244 22.50 41.21 -31.04
C GLY A 244 23.24 42.42 -31.56
N ARG A 245 24.42 42.79 -31.04
CA ARG A 245 25.17 44.01 -31.47
C ARG A 245 25.89 43.83 -32.82
N GLY A 246 26.20 42.60 -33.21
CA GLY A 246 27.05 42.33 -34.37
C GLY A 246 28.56 42.51 -34.09
N LEU A 247 28.93 43.15 -33.00
CA LEU A 247 30.27 43.45 -32.61
C LEU A 247 30.57 42.90 -31.21
N ILE A 248 31.81 42.52 -30.97
CA ILE A 248 32.34 42.10 -29.66
C ILE A 248 33.25 43.20 -29.16
N ALA A 249 32.92 43.81 -28.04
CA ALA A 249 33.76 44.79 -27.38
C ALA A 249 34.92 44.10 -26.62
N HIS A 250 36.11 44.57 -26.81
CA HIS A 250 37.31 44.13 -26.10
C HIS A 250 37.68 45.10 -24.97
N LYS A 251 38.42 44.62 -23.99
CA LYS A 251 38.84 45.39 -22.81
C LYS A 251 39.71 46.58 -23.11
N ASP A 252 40.37 46.62 -24.30
CA ASP A 252 41.19 47.70 -24.81
C ASP A 252 40.38 48.84 -25.47
N GLY A 253 39.03 48.70 -25.47
CA GLY A 253 38.13 49.67 -26.10
C GLY A 253 37.95 49.48 -27.60
N SER A 254 38.57 48.45 -28.22
CA SER A 254 38.35 48.13 -29.62
C SER A 254 37.14 47.22 -29.80
N ASP A 255 36.46 47.34 -30.92
CA ASP A 255 35.36 46.47 -31.34
C ASP A 255 35.81 45.55 -32.48
N SER A 256 35.54 44.27 -32.40
CA SER A 256 35.70 43.31 -33.48
C SER A 256 34.38 42.80 -34.03
N ILE A 257 34.33 42.45 -35.30
CA ILE A 257 33.17 41.84 -35.91
C ILE A 257 32.92 40.48 -35.24
N CYS A 258 31.67 40.26 -34.75
CA CYS A 258 31.32 38.98 -34.15
C CYS A 258 31.39 37.86 -35.19
N GLY A 259 32.31 36.95 -34.99
CA GLY A 259 32.53 35.81 -35.89
C GLY A 259 31.33 34.81 -35.93
N SER A 260 30.56 34.74 -34.86
CA SER A 260 29.38 33.83 -34.80
C SER A 260 28.20 34.29 -35.67
N CYS A 261 28.06 35.58 -35.92
CA CYS A 261 26.99 36.14 -36.74
C CYS A 261 27.47 36.94 -37.92
N ASN A 262 28.80 36.98 -38.14
CA ASN A 262 29.44 37.76 -39.20
C ASN A 262 28.95 39.21 -39.24
N GLY A 263 28.85 39.87 -38.09
CA GLY A 263 28.41 41.23 -37.95
C GLY A 263 26.92 41.48 -38.03
N LYS A 264 26.11 40.48 -38.30
CA LYS A 264 24.64 40.61 -38.50
C LYS A 264 23.85 40.79 -37.19
N GLY A 265 24.44 40.49 -36.06
CA GLY A 265 23.77 40.52 -34.74
C GLY A 265 22.73 39.42 -34.55
N LYS A 266 22.38 38.70 -35.60
CA LYS A 266 21.35 37.64 -35.62
C LYS A 266 21.91 36.39 -36.28
N ILE A 267 21.45 35.22 -35.81
CA ILE A 267 21.81 33.91 -36.30
C ILE A 267 20.53 33.08 -36.61
N PRO A 268 20.59 32.11 -37.52
CA PRO A 268 19.50 31.17 -37.74
C PRO A 268 19.11 30.49 -36.42
N CYS A 269 17.80 30.38 -36.14
CA CYS A 269 17.34 29.68 -34.96
C CYS A 269 17.73 28.20 -35.03
N ALA A 270 18.62 27.75 -34.16
CA ALA A 270 19.13 26.38 -34.16
C ALA A 270 18.00 25.36 -33.84
N THR A 271 17.01 25.73 -33.03
CA THR A 271 15.91 24.85 -32.58
C THR A 271 14.97 24.50 -33.73
N CYS A 272 14.62 25.45 -34.60
CA CYS A 272 13.65 25.23 -35.67
C CYS A 272 14.27 25.33 -37.07
N GLY A 273 15.58 25.57 -37.20
CA GLY A 273 16.24 25.84 -38.49
C GLY A 273 15.64 27.06 -39.22
N SER A 274 15.28 28.11 -38.49
CA SER A 274 14.61 29.33 -38.99
C SER A 274 13.19 29.12 -39.57
N ARG A 275 12.58 27.96 -39.35
CA ARG A 275 11.20 27.70 -39.82
C ARG A 275 10.13 28.34 -38.92
N GLY A 276 10.45 28.66 -37.66
CA GLY A 276 9.49 29.20 -36.69
C GLY A 276 8.60 28.14 -36.03
N LEU A 277 8.61 26.97 -36.56
CA LEU A 277 7.78 25.83 -36.10
C LEU A 277 8.67 24.64 -35.76
N ILE A 278 8.26 23.92 -34.75
CA ILE A 278 8.84 22.62 -34.33
C ILE A 278 7.75 21.58 -34.27
N LYS A 279 8.12 20.31 -34.39
CA LYS A 279 7.18 19.22 -34.21
C LYS A 279 6.51 19.33 -32.85
N CYS A 280 5.19 19.24 -32.82
CA CYS A 280 4.45 19.18 -31.55
C CYS A 280 4.88 17.94 -30.76
N LEU A 281 5.34 18.14 -29.54
CA LEU A 281 5.81 17.04 -28.70
C LEU A 281 4.69 16.10 -28.30
N THR A 282 3.48 16.62 -28.10
CA THR A 282 2.32 15.84 -27.67
C THR A 282 1.89 14.80 -28.72
N CYS A 283 1.84 15.16 -30.00
CA CYS A 283 1.44 14.25 -31.08
C CYS A 283 2.61 13.81 -31.96
N GLN A 284 3.83 14.19 -31.62
CA GLN A 284 5.04 13.87 -32.39
C GLN A 284 4.98 14.25 -33.88
N GLY A 285 4.23 15.32 -34.19
CA GLY A 285 4.09 15.85 -35.52
C GLY A 285 2.92 15.29 -36.36
N SER A 286 2.16 14.32 -35.84
CA SER A 286 1.02 13.74 -36.55
C SER A 286 -0.23 14.62 -36.59
N GLY A 287 -0.37 15.52 -35.61
CA GLY A 287 -1.58 16.33 -35.43
C GLY A 287 -2.73 15.59 -34.75
N SER A 288 -2.61 14.28 -34.54
CA SER A 288 -3.66 13.43 -34.00
C SER A 288 -3.16 12.63 -32.80
N LEU A 289 -4.09 12.31 -31.91
CA LEU A 289 -3.86 11.48 -30.75
C LEU A 289 -4.79 10.28 -30.79
N LEU A 290 -4.28 9.12 -30.43
CA LEU A 290 -5.06 7.93 -30.14
C LEU A 290 -5.43 7.95 -28.66
N THR A 291 -6.70 7.93 -28.37
CA THR A 291 -7.24 7.87 -27.02
C THR A 291 -7.93 6.53 -26.83
N ARG A 292 -7.69 5.88 -25.71
CA ARG A 292 -8.31 4.60 -25.33
C ARG A 292 -8.67 4.57 -23.86
N ASN A 293 -9.65 3.78 -23.54
CA ASN A 293 -9.98 3.45 -22.15
C ASN A 293 -9.22 2.19 -21.75
N VAL A 294 -8.61 2.24 -20.57
CA VAL A 294 -7.86 1.13 -19.99
C VAL A 294 -8.50 0.77 -18.66
N GLY A 295 -8.85 -0.49 -18.51
CA GLY A 295 -9.29 -1.06 -17.25
C GLY A 295 -8.08 -1.27 -16.32
N LEU A 296 -8.06 -0.57 -15.22
CA LEU A 296 -7.11 -0.77 -14.14
C LEU A 296 -7.74 -1.66 -13.09
N VAL A 297 -7.19 -2.86 -12.91
CA VAL A 297 -7.72 -3.87 -12.01
C VAL A 297 -6.73 -4.12 -10.90
N ARG A 298 -7.21 -4.00 -9.67
CA ARG A 298 -6.40 -4.18 -8.46
C ARG A 298 -7.00 -5.27 -7.60
N TRP A 299 -6.22 -6.29 -7.32
CA TRP A 299 -6.55 -7.31 -6.30
C TRP A 299 -5.74 -6.99 -5.05
N LYS A 300 -6.41 -6.93 -3.92
CA LYS A 300 -5.77 -6.64 -2.63
C LYS A 300 -6.47 -7.31 -1.47
N THR A 301 -5.71 -7.57 -0.41
CA THR A 301 -6.24 -8.09 0.84
C THR A 301 -6.35 -6.95 1.86
N LEU A 302 -7.56 -6.72 2.34
CA LEU A 302 -7.81 -5.85 3.49
C LEU A 302 -7.78 -6.72 4.73
N SER A 303 -6.87 -6.45 5.66
CA SER A 303 -6.72 -7.25 6.88
C SER A 303 -7.13 -6.43 8.10
N THR A 304 -8.10 -6.96 8.84
CA THR A 304 -8.42 -6.49 10.19
C THR A 304 -7.80 -7.47 11.18
N ARG A 305 -7.09 -6.94 12.16
CA ARG A 305 -6.38 -7.74 13.18
C ARG A 305 -6.74 -7.23 14.56
N LYS A 306 -7.00 -8.16 15.46
CA LYS A 306 -7.35 -7.88 16.85
C LYS A 306 -6.59 -8.80 17.78
N VAL A 307 -6.13 -8.27 18.88
CA VAL A 307 -5.42 -9.02 19.93
C VAL A 307 -6.21 -8.90 21.21
N SER A 308 -6.48 -10.03 21.86
CA SER A 308 -7.02 -10.06 23.21
C SER A 308 -5.97 -10.58 24.16
N ALA A 309 -5.26 -9.66 24.79
CA ALA A 309 -4.21 -9.95 25.75
C ALA A 309 -4.75 -9.86 27.19
N THR A 310 -4.41 -10.85 28.00
CA THR A 310 -4.67 -10.78 29.44
C THR A 310 -3.76 -9.74 30.11
N SER A 311 -4.09 -9.35 31.33
CA SER A 311 -3.28 -8.40 32.12
C SER A 311 -1.81 -8.78 32.24
N GLY A 312 -1.50 -10.09 32.24
CA GLY A 312 -0.14 -10.62 32.25
C GLY A 312 0.70 -10.24 31.03
N ALA A 313 0.08 -10.07 29.87
CA ALA A 313 0.72 -9.76 28.58
C ALA A 313 0.46 -8.32 28.10
N ALA A 314 -0.29 -7.50 28.83
CA ALA A 314 -0.73 -6.16 28.43
C ALA A 314 0.41 -5.16 28.11
N SER A 315 1.63 -5.46 28.51
CA SER A 315 2.79 -4.61 28.22
C SER A 315 3.49 -4.93 26.89
N VAL A 316 3.07 -5.99 26.20
CA VAL A 316 3.63 -6.39 24.91
C VAL A 316 2.81 -5.76 23.78
N PRO A 317 3.44 -5.10 22.79
CA PRO A 317 2.71 -4.55 21.64
C PRO A 317 2.02 -5.64 20.79
N ASP A 318 0.88 -5.30 20.22
CA ASP A 318 0.07 -6.22 19.41
C ASP A 318 0.82 -6.78 18.20
N GLU A 319 1.73 -5.99 17.60
CA GLU A 319 2.54 -6.40 16.46
C GLU A 319 3.45 -7.59 16.76
N VAL A 320 3.85 -7.75 18.02
CA VAL A 320 4.66 -8.89 18.45
C VAL A 320 3.83 -10.17 18.39
N PHE A 321 2.57 -10.11 18.86
CA PHE A 321 1.66 -11.25 18.82
C PHE A 321 1.25 -11.63 17.40
N HIS A 322 1.10 -10.64 16.50
CA HIS A 322 0.78 -10.90 15.09
C HIS A 322 1.88 -11.67 14.34
N ARG A 323 3.12 -11.59 14.81
CA ARG A 323 4.26 -12.33 14.24
C ARG A 323 4.56 -13.63 14.96
N ALA A 324 4.08 -13.78 16.18
CA ALA A 324 4.35 -14.93 17.01
C ALA A 324 3.69 -16.20 16.47
N LYS A 325 4.38 -17.34 16.59
CA LYS A 325 3.80 -18.65 16.25
C LYS A 325 2.87 -19.10 17.37
N GLY A 326 1.60 -19.23 17.04
CA GLY A 326 0.54 -19.76 17.90
C GLY A 326 -0.09 -21.03 17.34
N VAL A 327 -1.04 -21.58 18.08
CA VAL A 327 -1.93 -22.67 17.60
C VAL A 327 -3.18 -22.06 17.01
N GLN A 328 -3.52 -22.49 15.80
CA GLN A 328 -4.73 -22.05 15.11
C GLN A 328 -5.95 -22.77 15.67
N LEU A 329 -6.89 -22.02 16.20
CA LEU A 329 -8.16 -22.52 16.76
C LEU A 329 -9.28 -22.50 15.72
N CYS A 330 -9.24 -21.52 14.80
CA CYS A 330 -10.22 -21.36 13.74
C CYS A 330 -9.52 -20.91 12.45
N ASN A 331 -9.95 -21.48 11.32
CA ASN A 331 -9.58 -21.03 9.98
C ASN A 331 -10.75 -21.31 9.04
N THR A 332 -11.57 -20.30 8.82
CA THR A 332 -12.75 -20.40 7.98
C THR A 332 -12.58 -19.50 6.78
N GLN A 333 -12.85 -20.02 5.60
CA GLN A 333 -12.86 -19.27 4.35
C GLN A 333 -14.23 -19.36 3.69
N ALA A 334 -14.79 -18.22 3.33
CA ALA A 334 -16.10 -18.10 2.69
C ALA A 334 -16.15 -16.82 1.84
N HIS A 335 -17.19 -16.65 1.02
CA HIS A 335 -17.44 -15.38 0.36
C HIS A 335 -17.61 -14.23 1.38
N GLN A 336 -18.35 -14.50 2.46
CA GLN A 336 -18.48 -13.64 3.63
C GLN A 336 -18.42 -14.52 4.88
N CYS A 337 -17.43 -14.25 5.74
CA CYS A 337 -17.26 -14.98 6.99
C CYS A 337 -18.26 -14.51 8.05
N THR A 338 -18.74 -15.50 8.81
CA THR A 338 -19.53 -15.30 10.03
C THR A 338 -18.66 -15.60 11.26
N PRO A 339 -19.08 -15.15 12.45
CA PRO A 339 -18.39 -15.48 13.68
C PRO A 339 -18.24 -17.01 13.85
N ALA A 340 -17.05 -17.46 14.24
CA ALA A 340 -16.81 -18.87 14.55
C ALA A 340 -17.49 -19.22 15.88
N PHE A 341 -17.98 -20.44 15.98
CA PHE A 341 -18.61 -20.96 17.18
C PHE A 341 -17.70 -21.93 17.93
N PHE A 342 -17.50 -21.70 19.22
CA PHE A 342 -16.74 -22.52 20.15
C PHE A 342 -17.67 -22.97 21.26
N ALA A 343 -17.96 -24.26 21.35
CA ALA A 343 -18.95 -24.82 22.28
C ALA A 343 -18.62 -24.49 23.76
N ASP A 344 -17.34 -24.56 24.11
CA ASP A 344 -16.87 -24.46 25.47
C ASP A 344 -16.31 -23.08 25.87
N SER A 345 -16.43 -22.06 25.00
CA SER A 345 -15.83 -20.76 25.27
C SER A 345 -16.70 -19.59 24.82
N PHE A 346 -17.44 -19.04 25.77
CA PHE A 346 -18.18 -17.77 25.56
C PHE A 346 -17.23 -16.65 25.13
N PHE A 347 -16.05 -16.57 25.74
CA PHE A 347 -15.04 -15.57 25.43
C PHE A 347 -14.60 -15.63 23.95
N LEU A 348 -14.29 -16.83 23.42
CA LEU A 348 -13.87 -16.98 22.02
C LEU A 348 -15.02 -16.66 21.05
N ASN A 349 -16.26 -16.98 21.40
CA ASN A 349 -17.43 -16.60 20.60
C ASN A 349 -17.58 -15.08 20.52
N GLN A 350 -17.47 -14.39 21.65
CA GLN A 350 -17.50 -12.94 21.70
C GLN A 350 -16.33 -12.32 20.91
N PHE A 351 -15.13 -12.81 21.15
CA PHE A 351 -13.92 -12.33 20.47
C PHE A 351 -14.01 -12.50 18.94
N SER A 352 -14.50 -13.66 18.48
CA SER A 352 -14.75 -13.91 17.06
C SER A 352 -15.77 -12.91 16.48
N SER A 353 -16.85 -12.65 17.19
CA SER A 353 -17.88 -11.68 16.79
C SER A 353 -17.31 -10.27 16.69
N GLU A 354 -16.45 -9.88 17.61
CA GLU A 354 -15.78 -8.59 17.60
C GLU A 354 -14.80 -8.43 16.42
N VAL A 355 -14.06 -9.50 16.06
CA VAL A 355 -13.17 -9.48 14.88
C VAL A 355 -13.96 -9.30 13.59
N ILE A 356 -15.10 -9.99 13.47
CA ILE A 356 -15.99 -9.90 12.30
C ILE A 356 -16.66 -8.52 12.22
N ALA A 357 -17.06 -7.95 13.38
CA ALA A 357 -17.69 -6.64 13.44
C ALA A 357 -16.75 -5.50 12.98
N ASP A 358 -15.44 -5.65 13.23
CA ASP A 358 -14.41 -4.70 12.84
C ASP A 358 -14.00 -4.84 11.35
N ARG A 359 -14.85 -5.46 10.52
CA ARG A 359 -14.60 -5.66 9.08
C ARG A 359 -14.20 -4.36 8.41
N ALA A 360 -13.09 -4.38 7.66
CA ALA A 360 -12.63 -3.22 6.91
C ALA A 360 -13.66 -2.77 5.86
N PRO A 361 -13.90 -1.47 5.70
CA PRO A 361 -14.83 -0.97 4.69
C PRO A 361 -14.31 -1.28 3.28
N VAL A 362 -15.18 -1.80 2.43
CA VAL A 362 -14.88 -2.12 1.04
C VAL A 362 -15.25 -0.91 0.17
N PRO A 363 -14.37 -0.44 -0.73
CA PRO A 363 -14.68 0.62 -1.68
C PRO A 363 -15.88 0.27 -2.57
N LEU A 364 -16.69 1.26 -2.96
CA LEU A 364 -17.84 1.06 -3.85
C LEU A 364 -17.45 0.55 -5.24
N THR A 365 -16.22 0.83 -5.68
CA THR A 365 -15.63 0.36 -6.94
C THR A 365 -15.07 -1.06 -6.85
N ALA A 366 -15.20 -1.71 -5.70
CA ALA A 366 -14.65 -3.03 -5.45
C ALA A 366 -15.74 -4.05 -5.11
N ARG A 367 -15.46 -5.31 -5.40
CA ARG A 367 -16.26 -6.46 -4.96
C ARG A 367 -15.44 -7.38 -4.06
N VAL A 368 -16.08 -7.98 -3.08
CA VAL A 368 -15.48 -9.03 -2.26
C VAL A 368 -15.42 -10.31 -3.08
N ILE A 369 -14.26 -10.93 -3.11
CA ILE A 369 -14.06 -12.24 -3.75
C ILE A 369 -14.16 -13.35 -2.71
N SER A 370 -13.45 -13.20 -1.60
CA SER A 370 -13.43 -14.18 -0.51
C SER A 370 -12.97 -13.53 0.79
N GLU A 371 -13.44 -14.05 1.90
CA GLU A 371 -12.96 -13.71 3.23
C GLU A 371 -12.33 -14.92 3.89
N ARG A 372 -11.34 -14.67 4.75
CA ARG A 372 -10.73 -15.69 5.60
C ARG A 372 -10.67 -15.17 7.02
N HIS A 373 -11.34 -15.88 7.92
CA HIS A 373 -11.33 -15.60 9.36
C HIS A 373 -10.47 -16.61 10.09
N THR A 374 -9.48 -16.12 10.85
CA THR A 374 -8.59 -16.99 11.65
C THR A 374 -8.54 -16.50 13.09
N ILE A 375 -8.52 -17.45 14.02
CA ILE A 375 -8.22 -17.19 15.43
C ILE A 375 -7.09 -18.11 15.84
N SER A 376 -6.05 -17.55 16.43
CA SER A 376 -4.91 -18.29 16.97
C SER A 376 -4.72 -17.95 18.44
N VAL A 377 -4.23 -18.93 19.22
CA VAL A 377 -3.77 -18.72 20.59
C VAL A 377 -2.25 -18.73 20.61
N VAL A 378 -1.69 -17.69 21.21
CA VAL A 378 -0.25 -17.51 21.41
C VAL A 378 0.04 -17.67 22.91
N PRO A 379 0.76 -18.72 23.32
CA PRO A 379 1.18 -18.86 24.71
C PRO A 379 2.24 -17.80 25.05
N VAL A 380 2.14 -17.23 26.24
CA VAL A 380 3.05 -16.21 26.73
C VAL A 380 3.45 -16.52 28.16
N THR A 381 4.75 -16.59 28.40
CA THR A 381 5.31 -16.75 29.75
C THR A 381 5.97 -15.43 30.16
N ARG A 382 5.40 -14.77 31.16
CA ARG A 382 6.01 -13.61 31.80
C ARG A 382 6.95 -14.08 32.92
N VAL A 383 8.21 -13.70 32.84
CA VAL A 383 9.23 -14.03 33.83
C VAL A 383 9.67 -12.77 34.55
N THR A 384 9.63 -12.79 35.88
CA THR A 384 10.15 -11.72 36.74
C THR A 384 11.38 -12.21 37.45
N MET A 385 12.51 -11.51 37.26
CA MET A 385 13.77 -11.78 37.92
C MET A 385 14.11 -10.72 38.93
N ALA A 386 14.72 -11.14 40.05
CA ALA A 386 15.07 -10.30 41.20
C ALA A 386 16.54 -10.44 41.61
N HIS A 387 17.14 -9.31 42.01
CA HIS A 387 18.40 -9.27 42.68
C HIS A 387 18.42 -8.11 43.68
N ARG A 388 18.51 -8.42 44.99
CA ARG A 388 18.34 -7.43 46.07
C ARG A 388 16.98 -6.71 45.93
N SER A 389 17.00 -5.39 45.79
CA SER A 389 15.81 -4.55 45.63
C SER A 389 15.43 -4.26 44.16
N ARG A 390 16.18 -4.82 43.20
CA ARG A 390 15.94 -4.57 41.77
C ARG A 390 15.16 -5.73 41.15
N LEU A 391 14.19 -5.37 40.34
CA LEU A 391 13.33 -6.30 39.56
C LEU A 391 13.39 -5.94 38.11
N PHE A 392 13.31 -6.93 37.24
CA PHE A 392 12.96 -6.74 35.83
C PHE A 392 12.11 -7.91 35.33
N SER A 393 11.27 -7.65 34.36
CA SER A 393 10.42 -8.67 33.72
C SER A 393 10.67 -8.72 32.23
N PHE A 394 10.55 -9.91 31.69
CA PHE A 394 10.57 -10.17 30.25
C PHE A 394 9.51 -11.20 29.90
N TYR A 395 9.26 -11.36 28.60
CA TYR A 395 8.23 -12.24 28.08
C TYR A 395 8.85 -13.25 27.12
N ILE A 396 8.41 -14.48 27.18
CA ILE A 396 8.72 -15.54 26.22
C ILE A 396 7.42 -15.80 25.46
N ILE A 397 7.43 -15.61 24.14
CA ILE A 397 6.22 -15.47 23.33
C ILE A 397 6.17 -16.53 22.27
N GLY A 398 5.02 -17.23 22.18
CA GLY A 398 4.71 -18.20 21.15
C GLY A 398 5.54 -19.47 21.22
N PHE A 399 5.26 -20.41 20.34
CA PHE A 399 6.01 -21.67 20.23
C PHE A 399 7.42 -21.47 19.62
N SER A 400 7.69 -20.32 19.00
CA SER A 400 9.05 -19.92 18.62
C SER A 400 9.91 -19.50 19.80
N ARG A 401 9.31 -19.33 20.99
CA ARG A 401 9.99 -18.95 22.25
C ARG A 401 10.82 -17.66 22.15
N GLU A 402 10.27 -16.69 21.43
CA GLU A 402 10.94 -15.40 21.26
C GLU A 402 10.91 -14.59 22.54
N VAL A 403 12.08 -14.09 22.96
CA VAL A 403 12.18 -13.25 24.15
C VAL A 403 11.89 -11.79 23.80
N TYR A 404 10.95 -11.21 24.52
CA TYR A 404 10.61 -9.80 24.43
C TYR A 404 10.89 -9.06 25.73
N LEU A 405 11.71 -8.02 25.66
CA LEU A 405 12.03 -7.11 26.74
C LEU A 405 11.56 -5.70 26.37
N LYS A 406 10.64 -5.13 27.19
CA LYS A 406 10.08 -3.80 26.90
C LYS A 406 11.04 -2.67 27.26
N ASP A 407 11.45 -2.56 28.52
CA ASP A 407 12.00 -1.31 29.06
C ASP A 407 13.39 -1.41 29.65
N TYR A 408 13.58 -2.19 30.66
CA TYR A 408 14.79 -2.17 31.48
C TYR A 408 15.49 -3.52 31.54
N TYR A 409 16.76 -3.51 31.12
CA TYR A 409 17.65 -4.64 31.40
C TYR A 409 18.81 -4.17 32.26
N PRO A 410 19.10 -4.85 33.40
CA PRO A 410 20.03 -4.34 34.45
C PRO A 410 21.49 -4.15 34.03
N ALA A 411 21.94 -4.85 33.00
CA ALA A 411 23.31 -4.79 32.49
C ALA A 411 23.43 -4.24 31.08
N ARG A 412 22.67 -3.19 30.79
CA ARG A 412 22.82 -2.40 29.57
C ARG A 412 23.90 -1.36 29.76
N PHE A 413 25.05 -1.53 29.11
CA PHE A 413 26.26 -0.70 29.32
C PHE A 413 26.33 0.57 28.47
N CYS A 414 25.35 0.92 27.71
CA CYS A 414 25.34 2.17 26.93
C CYS A 414 25.15 3.39 27.84
N TRP A 415 26.23 3.79 28.50
CA TRP A 415 26.37 5.09 29.16
C TRP A 415 26.55 6.16 28.08
N GLY A 416 25.47 6.59 27.41
CA GLY A 416 25.45 7.84 26.61
C GLY A 416 26.52 8.03 25.51
N LEU A 417 27.47 7.11 25.35
CA LEU A 417 28.63 7.25 24.45
C LEU A 417 28.50 6.50 23.12
N CYS A 418 27.40 5.80 22.88
CA CYS A 418 27.23 5.08 21.62
C CYS A 418 25.82 5.23 21.04
N PRO A 419 25.35 6.46 20.74
CA PRO A 419 24.18 6.63 19.89
C PRO A 419 24.44 6.24 18.42
N CYS A 420 25.70 6.10 18.03
CA CYS A 420 26.12 5.86 16.65
C CYS A 420 25.93 4.40 16.20
N LEU A 421 25.79 3.42 17.10
CA LEU A 421 25.63 2.01 16.72
C LEU A 421 24.16 1.56 16.58
N GLU A 422 23.21 2.30 17.11
CA GLU A 422 21.77 2.06 16.81
C GLU A 422 21.40 2.49 15.38
N TRP A 423 22.16 3.39 14.79
CA TRP A 423 22.00 3.87 13.41
C TRP A 423 22.47 2.87 12.34
N LEU A 424 23.31 1.92 12.70
CA LEU A 424 23.85 0.89 11.80
C LEU A 424 23.00 -0.38 11.72
N LYS A 425 21.86 -0.43 12.37
CA LYS A 425 20.92 -1.57 12.38
C LYS A 425 19.59 -1.30 11.68
N LEU A 426 19.54 -0.25 10.87
CA LEU A 426 18.44 0.00 9.92
C LEU A 426 18.83 -0.47 8.52
#